data_b7a8b51115ef0b5a0b21d2b99cb0d241
#
_entry.id   b7a8b51115ef0b5a0b21d2b99cb0d241
#
_cell.length_a   1.000
_cell.length_b   1.000
_cell.length_c   1.000
_cell.angle_alpha   90.00
_cell.angle_beta   90.00
_cell.angle_gamma   90.00
#
_symmetry.space_group_name_H-M   'P 1'
#
loop_
_entity.id
_entity.type
_entity.pdbx_description
1 polymer ?
#
loop_
_entity_poly.entity_id
_entity_poly.type
_entity_poly.pdbx_seq_one_letter_code
_entity_poly.pdbx_strand_id
1 'polypeptide(L)'
;MHSPNPDMSQLFADRQAQRSTLHNRYLNEQFVRVLKTIGYDVGFQKGQGQYLYDRDGARYLDLLSGFGVFAIGRNHPVMREALKSVLDADLPNLVQFDVSVLAGVLAERLLKYVPYLDKAFFANSGAECVEAAIKFARGATGRPGIVYCAHGYHGLTYGALSLTGDSNFRTGFEPLLPGCTPVPFNDLVALEKALASREVAAFVVEPIQGKGVNMPTDEFLPGAAALCKKYGTLFVADEIQTGMGRTGRFLAVEHWNVEPDMVLLSKSLSGGHVPVGAVLTRKAIFDKIFNQMDRAVVHGSTFSKNDLAMAAGIATLDVMESEKLIEAAAKRGAELRLALTRMVPGYELLKEVRGKGLMIGIEFGPPKSLRLRASWNVLEAANKGLFCQLITVPLFKDHKILTQVAGHGSHTIKLLPPLTITEEDCSWIEKAFDDVIAGSHKVPGAIWSLGKTL
;
A
#
# COMPACT_ATOMS: atom_id res chain seq x y z
N MET A 1 19.14 26.58 -27.29
CA MET A 1 18.06 26.04 -28.16
C MET A 1 17.70 24.67 -27.64
N HIS A 2 16.47 24.47 -27.17
CA HIS A 2 16.03 23.11 -26.78
C HIS A 2 15.81 22.29 -28.05
N SER A 3 16.35 21.09 -28.11
CA SER A 3 16.03 20.10 -29.15
C SER A 3 14.50 19.93 -29.19
N PRO A 4 13.87 19.92 -30.36
CA PRO A 4 12.42 19.70 -30.48
C PRO A 4 11.94 18.32 -29.98
N ASN A 5 12.86 17.39 -29.75
CA ASN A 5 12.61 16.07 -29.15
C ASN A 5 13.48 15.91 -27.89
N PRO A 6 12.97 16.22 -26.68
CA PRO A 6 13.75 16.05 -25.48
C PRO A 6 13.98 14.55 -25.21
N ASP A 7 15.24 14.12 -25.28
CA ASP A 7 15.63 12.79 -24.80
C ASP A 7 15.56 12.76 -23.28
N MET A 8 14.50 12.14 -22.73
CA MET A 8 14.27 12.06 -21.29
C MET A 8 15.36 11.24 -20.59
N SER A 9 15.97 10.27 -21.26
CA SER A 9 17.05 9.48 -20.67
C SER A 9 18.33 10.31 -20.55
N GLN A 10 18.65 11.12 -21.56
CA GLN A 10 19.77 12.05 -21.49
C GLN A 10 19.55 13.13 -20.43
N LEU A 11 18.36 13.76 -20.40
CA LEU A 11 18.01 14.74 -19.39
C LEU A 11 18.14 14.17 -17.96
N PHE A 12 17.67 12.93 -17.74
CA PHE A 12 17.80 12.25 -16.46
C PHE A 12 19.27 12.05 -16.09
N ALA A 13 20.10 11.54 -17.01
CA ALA A 13 21.52 11.32 -16.78
C ALA A 13 22.27 12.62 -16.45
N ASP A 14 22.04 13.68 -17.21
CA ASP A 14 22.69 15.00 -17.04
C ASP A 14 22.33 15.67 -15.70
N ARG A 15 21.12 15.45 -15.21
CA ARG A 15 20.60 16.13 -14.03
C ARG A 15 20.63 15.30 -12.75
N GLN A 16 20.98 14.01 -12.82
CA GLN A 16 20.95 13.10 -11.68
C GLN A 16 21.80 13.55 -10.49
N ALA A 17 22.97 14.11 -10.74
CA ALA A 17 23.84 14.67 -9.69
C ALA A 17 23.20 15.85 -8.94
N GLN A 18 22.25 16.55 -9.56
CA GLN A 18 21.56 17.71 -8.99
C GLN A 18 20.26 17.35 -8.24
N ARG A 19 19.87 16.07 -8.17
CA ARG A 19 18.56 15.64 -7.63
C ARG A 19 18.26 16.24 -6.24
N SER A 20 19.21 16.15 -5.29
CA SER A 20 19.02 16.67 -3.93
C SER A 20 18.93 18.20 -3.92
N THR A 21 19.70 18.89 -4.75
CA THR A 21 19.65 20.36 -4.89
C THR A 21 18.30 20.81 -5.48
N LEU A 22 17.81 20.10 -6.52
CA LEU A 22 16.51 20.39 -7.13
C LEU A 22 15.36 20.17 -6.13
N HIS A 23 15.40 19.07 -5.38
CA HIS A 23 14.39 18.79 -4.36
C HIS A 23 14.41 19.79 -3.19
N ASN A 24 15.60 20.16 -2.70
CA ASN A 24 15.74 21.16 -1.64
C ASN A 24 15.17 22.53 -2.08
N ARG A 25 15.43 22.92 -3.34
CA ARG A 25 15.03 24.26 -3.82
C ARG A 25 13.56 24.33 -4.22
N TYR A 26 13.01 23.27 -4.84
CA TYR A 26 11.73 23.36 -5.52
C TYR A 26 10.65 22.41 -4.97
N LEU A 27 11.00 21.48 -4.08
CA LEU A 27 10.08 20.50 -3.51
C LEU A 27 10.17 20.48 -1.98
N ASN A 28 10.47 19.34 -1.37
CA ASN A 28 10.48 19.15 0.08
C ASN A 28 11.90 18.95 0.62
N GLU A 29 12.50 19.99 1.20
CA GLU A 29 13.84 19.95 1.78
C GLU A 29 13.93 19.02 3.00
N GLN A 30 12.86 18.93 3.81
CA GLN A 30 12.85 18.06 5.01
C GLN A 30 12.91 16.58 4.62
N PHE A 31 12.27 16.21 3.53
CA PHE A 31 12.36 14.84 3.01
C PHE A 31 13.80 14.48 2.59
N VAL A 32 14.49 15.37 1.90
CA VAL A 32 15.90 15.17 1.53
C VAL A 32 16.78 15.07 2.79
N ARG A 33 16.52 15.89 3.80
CA ARG A 33 17.23 15.85 5.08
C ARG A 33 17.05 14.49 5.77
N VAL A 34 15.81 13.96 5.84
CA VAL A 34 15.54 12.64 6.39
C VAL A 34 16.33 11.56 5.65
N LEU A 35 16.27 11.53 4.31
CA LEU A 35 16.98 10.52 3.52
C LEU A 35 18.50 10.54 3.74
N LYS A 36 19.09 11.74 3.83
CA LYS A 36 20.53 11.90 4.15
C LYS A 36 20.85 11.40 5.55
N THR A 37 20.02 11.75 6.53
CA THR A 37 20.22 11.35 7.94
C THR A 37 20.22 9.82 8.09
N ILE A 38 19.28 9.11 7.47
CA ILE A 38 19.21 7.64 7.54
C ILE A 38 20.12 6.94 6.53
N GLY A 39 20.81 7.69 5.67
CA GLY A 39 21.73 7.15 4.66
C GLY A 39 21.05 6.48 3.46
N TYR A 40 19.79 6.89 3.15
CA TYR A 40 19.03 6.43 2.00
C TYR A 40 19.16 7.37 0.78
N ASP A 41 20.06 8.37 0.86
CA ASP A 41 20.32 9.32 -0.24
C ASP A 41 21.18 8.67 -1.34
N VAL A 42 20.71 7.53 -1.85
CA VAL A 42 21.31 6.79 -2.97
C VAL A 42 20.61 7.20 -4.27
N GLY A 43 21.38 7.53 -5.28
CA GLY A 43 20.87 7.88 -6.61
C GLY A 43 20.58 6.62 -7.44
N PHE A 44 19.40 6.04 -7.33
CA PHE A 44 19.02 4.96 -8.20
C PHE A 44 18.91 5.40 -9.65
N GLN A 45 19.48 4.62 -10.57
CA GLN A 45 19.51 4.92 -12.01
C GLN A 45 18.66 3.95 -12.83
N LYS A 46 18.44 2.75 -12.33
CA LYS A 46 17.68 1.70 -13.02
C LYS A 46 16.82 0.93 -12.04
N GLY A 47 15.63 0.53 -12.48
CA GLY A 47 14.79 -0.45 -11.81
C GLY A 47 14.44 -1.58 -12.78
N GLN A 48 14.51 -2.84 -12.34
CA GLN A 48 14.15 -3.99 -13.16
C GLN A 48 13.66 -5.15 -12.26
N GLY A 49 12.46 -5.63 -12.51
CA GLY A 49 11.85 -6.65 -11.66
C GLY A 49 11.79 -6.18 -10.20
N GLN A 50 12.28 -6.99 -9.29
CA GLN A 50 12.35 -6.69 -7.86
C GLN A 50 13.59 -5.87 -7.45
N TYR A 51 14.40 -5.40 -8.40
CA TYR A 51 15.69 -4.77 -8.10
C TYR A 51 15.74 -3.30 -8.51
N LEU A 52 16.49 -2.54 -7.71
CA LEU A 52 16.96 -1.20 -8.02
C LEU A 52 18.49 -1.24 -8.18
N TYR A 53 19.02 -0.35 -9.01
CA TYR A 53 20.45 -0.23 -9.25
C TYR A 53 20.86 1.21 -9.04
N ASP A 54 21.94 1.42 -8.28
CA ASP A 54 22.51 2.74 -8.11
C ASP A 54 23.45 3.12 -9.27
N ARG A 55 24.07 4.30 -9.17
CA ARG A 55 24.98 4.82 -10.19
C ARG A 55 26.25 3.99 -10.34
N ASP A 56 26.65 3.26 -9.30
CA ASP A 56 27.86 2.42 -9.29
C ASP A 56 27.54 0.98 -9.73
N GLY A 57 26.26 0.72 -10.11
CA GLY A 57 25.78 -0.58 -10.56
C GLY A 57 25.43 -1.54 -9.43
N ALA A 58 25.51 -1.12 -8.17
CA ALA A 58 25.13 -2.00 -7.04
C ALA A 58 23.63 -2.31 -7.08
N ARG A 59 23.32 -3.60 -6.94
CA ARG A 59 21.97 -4.13 -6.96
C ARG A 59 21.35 -4.12 -5.58
N TYR A 60 20.18 -3.52 -5.45
CA TYR A 60 19.36 -3.47 -4.24
C TYR A 60 18.06 -4.27 -4.43
N LEU A 61 17.73 -5.11 -3.46
CA LEU A 61 16.42 -5.78 -3.41
C LEU A 61 15.37 -4.82 -2.83
N ASP A 62 14.32 -4.55 -3.60
CA ASP A 62 13.26 -3.59 -3.21
C ASP A 62 12.10 -4.28 -2.49
N LEU A 63 12.15 -4.31 -1.17
CA LEU A 63 11.08 -4.84 -0.33
C LEU A 63 10.04 -3.77 0.07
N LEU A 64 10.13 -2.58 -0.50
CA LEU A 64 9.14 -1.52 -0.37
C LEU A 64 8.21 -1.44 -1.59
N SER A 65 8.77 -1.69 -2.78
CA SER A 65 8.12 -1.69 -4.09
C SER A 65 7.11 -0.54 -4.29
N GLY A 66 7.51 0.70 -3.90
CA GLY A 66 6.63 1.87 -3.98
C GLY A 66 5.40 1.76 -3.08
N PHE A 67 5.52 1.26 -1.87
CA PHE A 67 4.42 0.92 -0.95
C PHE A 67 3.47 -0.17 -1.48
N GLY A 68 4.03 -1.13 -2.22
CA GLY A 68 3.30 -2.24 -2.82
C GLY A 68 2.75 -1.98 -4.22
N VAL A 69 3.14 -0.87 -4.86
CA VAL A 69 2.68 -0.49 -6.21
C VAL A 69 3.24 -1.42 -7.30
N PHE A 70 4.54 -1.77 -7.23
CA PHE A 70 5.22 -2.56 -8.24
C PHE A 70 5.01 -4.08 -8.03
N ALA A 71 3.76 -4.53 -8.00
CA ALA A 71 3.45 -5.95 -7.77
C ALA A 71 4.03 -6.87 -8.84
N ILE A 72 3.98 -6.48 -10.11
CA ILE A 72 4.55 -7.23 -11.25
C ILE A 72 6.04 -6.95 -11.49
N GLY A 73 6.71 -6.27 -10.54
CA GLY A 73 8.08 -5.80 -10.72
C GLY A 73 8.20 -4.52 -11.54
N ARG A 74 9.38 -3.89 -11.47
CA ARG A 74 9.67 -2.63 -12.18
C ARG A 74 9.94 -2.90 -13.66
N ASN A 75 9.40 -2.05 -14.51
CA ASN A 75 9.66 -2.05 -15.96
C ASN A 75 9.42 -3.40 -16.64
N HIS A 76 8.33 -4.08 -16.25
CA HIS A 76 7.96 -5.38 -16.84
C HIS A 76 7.81 -5.25 -18.36
N PRO A 77 8.37 -6.19 -19.18
CA PRO A 77 8.33 -6.09 -20.63
C PRO A 77 6.90 -5.96 -21.21
N VAL A 78 5.96 -6.79 -20.76
CA VAL A 78 4.55 -6.76 -21.19
C VAL A 78 3.93 -5.38 -20.91
N MET A 79 4.18 -4.79 -19.73
CA MET A 79 3.69 -3.46 -19.41
C MET A 79 4.24 -2.40 -20.36
N ARG A 80 5.54 -2.44 -20.63
CA ARG A 80 6.19 -1.48 -21.54
C ARG A 80 5.61 -1.54 -22.94
N GLU A 81 5.42 -2.75 -23.47
CA GLU A 81 4.82 -2.95 -24.81
C GLU A 81 3.35 -2.51 -24.83
N ALA A 82 2.57 -2.79 -23.80
CA ALA A 82 1.18 -2.34 -23.72
C ALA A 82 1.07 -0.80 -23.75
N LEU A 83 1.87 -0.10 -22.96
CA LEU A 83 1.87 1.36 -22.94
C LEU A 83 2.36 1.95 -24.27
N LYS A 84 3.38 1.36 -24.86
CA LYS A 84 3.89 1.77 -26.17
C LYS A 84 2.84 1.56 -27.27
N SER A 85 2.15 0.42 -27.28
CA SER A 85 1.11 0.15 -28.29
C SER A 85 -0.04 1.15 -28.23
N VAL A 86 -0.42 1.64 -27.03
CA VAL A 86 -1.44 2.69 -26.89
C VAL A 86 -0.98 4.01 -27.50
N LEU A 87 0.29 4.38 -27.31
CA LEU A 87 0.87 5.61 -27.86
C LEU A 87 1.02 5.52 -29.38
N ASP A 88 1.48 4.36 -29.88
CA ASP A 88 1.71 4.14 -31.31
C ASP A 88 0.40 3.99 -32.12
N ALA A 89 -0.72 3.65 -31.46
CA ALA A 89 -2.02 3.46 -32.11
C ALA A 89 -2.85 4.75 -32.30
N ASP A 90 -2.34 5.89 -31.83
CA ASP A 90 -3.04 7.19 -31.91
C ASP A 90 -4.48 7.14 -31.41
N LEU A 91 -4.74 6.41 -30.31
CA LEU A 91 -6.08 6.28 -29.75
C LEU A 91 -6.65 7.65 -29.31
N PRO A 92 -7.99 7.86 -29.45
CA PRO A 92 -8.61 9.17 -29.20
C PRO A 92 -8.48 9.69 -27.79
N ASN A 93 -8.23 8.85 -26.83
CA ASN A 93 -8.01 9.13 -25.39
C ASN A 93 -8.85 10.28 -24.80
N LEU A 94 -9.51 10.09 -23.67
CA LEU A 94 -10.23 11.14 -22.91
C LEU A 94 -11.25 11.95 -23.71
N VAL A 95 -11.96 11.38 -24.66
CA VAL A 95 -13.10 12.05 -25.30
C VAL A 95 -14.27 12.11 -24.31
N GLN A 96 -14.62 13.30 -23.82
CA GLN A 96 -15.54 13.48 -22.68
C GLN A 96 -16.99 13.05 -22.97
N PHE A 97 -17.40 13.05 -24.23
CA PHE A 97 -18.73 12.63 -24.67
C PHE A 97 -18.69 11.32 -25.48
N ASP A 98 -17.71 10.46 -25.17
CA ASP A 98 -17.60 9.12 -25.71
C ASP A 98 -17.39 8.09 -24.58
N VAL A 99 -17.47 6.80 -24.93
CA VAL A 99 -17.29 5.68 -23.99
C VAL A 99 -15.97 4.96 -24.28
N SER A 100 -15.06 4.93 -23.29
CA SER A 100 -13.77 4.27 -23.42
C SER A 100 -13.94 2.76 -23.47
N VAL A 101 -13.48 2.14 -24.56
CA VAL A 101 -13.47 0.68 -24.75
C VAL A 101 -12.55 0.01 -23.73
N LEU A 102 -11.33 0.56 -23.54
CA LEU A 102 -10.35 -0.02 -22.61
C LEU A 102 -10.84 0.00 -21.16
N ALA A 103 -11.59 1.05 -20.77
CA ALA A 103 -12.22 1.09 -19.45
C ALA A 103 -13.28 -0.01 -19.29
N GLY A 104 -14.09 -0.26 -20.32
CA GLY A 104 -15.05 -1.36 -20.35
C GLY A 104 -14.37 -2.72 -20.18
N VAL A 105 -13.30 -2.97 -20.94
CA VAL A 105 -12.51 -4.21 -20.89
C VAL A 105 -11.87 -4.41 -19.50
N LEU A 106 -11.25 -3.38 -18.92
CA LEU A 106 -10.66 -3.48 -17.60
C LEU A 106 -11.73 -3.75 -16.51
N ALA A 107 -12.89 -3.09 -16.61
CA ALA A 107 -14.02 -3.33 -15.71
C ALA A 107 -14.51 -4.78 -15.79
N GLU A 108 -14.72 -5.29 -17.00
CA GLU A 108 -15.11 -6.69 -17.24
C GLU A 108 -14.13 -7.67 -16.59
N ARG A 109 -12.83 -7.46 -16.79
CA ARG A 109 -11.78 -8.34 -16.23
C ARG A 109 -11.73 -8.29 -14.72
N LEU A 110 -11.80 -7.11 -14.11
CA LEU A 110 -11.79 -6.96 -12.65
C LEU A 110 -13.00 -7.63 -12.00
N LEU A 111 -14.19 -7.47 -12.58
CA LEU A 111 -15.43 -8.05 -12.06
C LEU A 111 -15.47 -9.58 -12.16
N LYS A 112 -14.69 -10.21 -13.02
CA LYS A 112 -14.53 -11.68 -13.03
C LYS A 112 -13.95 -12.24 -11.74
N TYR A 113 -13.10 -11.47 -11.04
CA TYR A 113 -12.52 -11.86 -9.75
C TYR A 113 -13.49 -11.67 -8.57
N VAL A 114 -14.52 -10.86 -8.74
CA VAL A 114 -15.48 -10.51 -7.69
C VAL A 114 -16.92 -10.63 -8.20
N PRO A 115 -17.40 -11.84 -8.53
CA PRO A 115 -18.67 -12.07 -9.24
C PRO A 115 -19.91 -11.63 -8.44
N TYR A 116 -19.76 -11.25 -7.19
CA TYR A 116 -20.80 -10.68 -6.33
C TYR A 116 -20.94 -9.15 -6.45
N LEU A 117 -20.06 -8.51 -7.25
CA LEU A 117 -20.11 -7.08 -7.60
C LEU A 117 -20.40 -6.90 -9.08
N ASP A 118 -21.02 -5.79 -9.46
CA ASP A 118 -21.59 -5.62 -10.80
C ASP A 118 -21.04 -4.43 -11.59
N LYS A 119 -20.47 -3.44 -10.90
CA LYS A 119 -20.06 -2.16 -11.50
C LYS A 119 -18.67 -1.75 -11.05
N ALA A 120 -17.94 -1.11 -11.95
CA ALA A 120 -16.66 -0.46 -11.67
C ALA A 120 -16.78 1.05 -11.89
N PHE A 121 -16.18 1.82 -10.98
CA PHE A 121 -15.95 3.25 -11.12
C PHE A 121 -14.45 3.50 -11.05
N PHE A 122 -13.86 4.13 -12.07
CA PHE A 122 -12.44 4.41 -12.12
C PHE A 122 -12.10 5.80 -11.57
N ALA A 123 -10.94 5.89 -10.91
CA ALA A 123 -10.34 7.08 -10.34
C ALA A 123 -8.82 7.09 -10.65
N ASN A 124 -8.09 8.12 -10.23
CA ASN A 124 -6.65 8.22 -10.50
C ASN A 124 -5.78 7.79 -9.31
N SER A 125 -6.38 7.61 -8.14
CA SER A 125 -5.64 7.26 -6.92
C SER A 125 -6.53 6.51 -5.93
N GLY A 126 -5.87 5.86 -4.93
CA GLY A 126 -6.59 5.23 -3.83
C GLY A 126 -7.38 6.24 -2.99
N ALA A 127 -6.83 7.43 -2.74
CA ALA A 127 -7.55 8.47 -2.02
C ALA A 127 -8.84 8.90 -2.74
N GLU A 128 -8.80 9.05 -4.08
CA GLU A 128 -10.02 9.31 -4.87
C GLU A 128 -11.02 8.15 -4.80
N CYS A 129 -10.57 6.90 -4.72
CA CYS A 129 -11.46 5.76 -4.49
C CYS A 129 -12.16 5.84 -3.14
N VAL A 130 -11.45 6.26 -2.09
CA VAL A 130 -12.05 6.47 -0.75
C VAL A 130 -13.06 7.62 -0.78
N GLU A 131 -12.73 8.74 -1.45
CA GLU A 131 -13.69 9.85 -1.66
C GLU A 131 -14.96 9.37 -2.39
N ALA A 132 -14.81 8.56 -3.43
CA ALA A 132 -15.93 7.97 -4.15
C ALA A 132 -16.74 7.04 -3.24
N ALA A 133 -16.09 6.18 -2.45
CA ALA A 133 -16.78 5.28 -1.53
C ALA A 133 -17.60 6.03 -0.47
N ILE A 134 -17.04 7.10 0.12
CA ILE A 134 -17.77 7.97 1.05
C ILE A 134 -19.02 8.57 0.39
N LYS A 135 -18.87 9.13 -0.82
CA LYS A 135 -19.97 9.73 -1.56
C LYS A 135 -21.02 8.70 -1.96
N PHE A 136 -20.60 7.54 -2.45
CA PHE A 136 -21.50 6.46 -2.86
C PHE A 136 -22.26 5.90 -1.65
N ALA A 137 -21.57 5.67 -0.54
CA ALA A 137 -22.21 5.19 0.67
C ALA A 137 -23.29 6.18 1.18
N ARG A 138 -22.93 7.45 1.32
CA ARG A 138 -23.89 8.50 1.75
C ARG A 138 -25.05 8.64 0.77
N GLY A 139 -24.75 8.69 -0.53
CA GLY A 139 -25.79 8.84 -1.57
C GLY A 139 -26.72 7.64 -1.69
N ALA A 140 -26.21 6.42 -1.50
CA ALA A 140 -27.02 5.20 -1.59
C ALA A 140 -27.89 4.95 -0.36
N THR A 141 -27.41 5.34 0.84
CA THR A 141 -28.10 5.06 2.11
C THR A 141 -28.91 6.27 2.64
N GLY A 142 -28.57 7.47 2.21
CA GLY A 142 -29.11 8.73 2.79
C GLY A 142 -28.56 9.05 4.18
N ARG A 143 -27.53 8.33 4.66
CA ARG A 143 -26.98 8.45 6.02
C ARG A 143 -25.66 9.23 6.02
N PRO A 144 -25.37 10.04 7.05
CA PRO A 144 -24.15 10.88 7.08
C PRO A 144 -22.91 10.19 7.65
N GLY A 145 -23.07 9.17 8.50
CA GLY A 145 -22.00 8.58 9.29
C GLY A 145 -21.09 7.66 8.48
N ILE A 146 -19.79 7.73 8.75
CA ILE A 146 -18.79 6.76 8.27
C ILE A 146 -18.03 6.24 9.49
N VAL A 147 -17.94 4.94 9.66
CA VAL A 147 -17.13 4.30 10.69
C VAL A 147 -15.88 3.71 10.04
N TYR A 148 -14.75 3.81 10.70
CA TYR A 148 -13.46 3.26 10.24
C TYR A 148 -12.63 2.75 11.42
N CYS A 149 -11.58 1.96 11.14
CA CYS A 149 -10.73 1.43 12.20
C CYS A 149 -9.61 2.40 12.61
N ALA A 150 -9.40 2.56 13.90
CA ALA A 150 -8.23 3.25 14.45
C ALA A 150 -6.94 2.69 13.84
N HIS A 151 -5.92 3.55 13.69
CA HIS A 151 -4.66 3.25 13.01
C HIS A 151 -4.75 2.92 11.51
N GLY A 152 -5.96 2.88 10.91
CA GLY A 152 -6.15 2.71 9.47
C GLY A 152 -5.53 3.86 8.65
N TYR A 153 -5.18 3.57 7.40
CA TYR A 153 -4.68 4.56 6.46
C TYR A 153 -5.45 4.48 5.14
N HIS A 154 -6.24 5.50 4.85
CA HIS A 154 -7.14 5.53 3.68
C HIS A 154 -6.79 6.61 2.65
N GLY A 155 -5.78 7.43 2.91
CA GLY A 155 -5.34 8.51 2.02
C GLY A 155 -5.24 9.87 2.71
N LEU A 156 -4.88 10.89 1.93
CA LEU A 156 -4.55 12.23 2.45
C LEU A 156 -5.35 13.36 1.78
N THR A 157 -6.36 13.07 0.94
CA THR A 157 -7.39 14.05 0.57
C THR A 157 -8.33 14.25 1.77
N TYR A 158 -9.06 15.34 1.84
CA TYR A 158 -9.80 15.70 3.07
C TYR A 158 -10.80 14.61 3.54
N GLY A 159 -11.55 14.00 2.64
CA GLY A 159 -12.44 12.90 3.01
C GLY A 159 -11.67 11.63 3.42
N ALA A 160 -10.66 11.24 2.65
CA ALA A 160 -9.82 10.09 2.98
C ALA A 160 -9.00 10.32 4.26
N LEU A 161 -8.48 11.55 4.48
CA LEU A 161 -7.79 11.94 5.71
C LEU A 161 -8.69 11.84 6.93
N SER A 162 -9.99 12.11 6.76
CA SER A 162 -10.98 11.99 7.84
C SER A 162 -11.16 10.56 8.34
N LEU A 163 -10.78 9.56 7.51
CA LEU A 163 -10.78 8.13 7.86
C LEU A 163 -9.38 7.61 8.22
N THR A 164 -8.34 8.47 8.18
CA THR A 164 -6.98 8.07 8.55
C THR A 164 -6.77 8.22 10.06
N GLY A 165 -6.46 7.11 10.74
CA GLY A 165 -6.43 7.02 12.20
C GLY A 165 -5.17 7.56 12.89
N ASP A 166 -4.15 7.97 12.13
CA ASP A 166 -2.87 8.48 12.66
C ASP A 166 -2.88 10.01 12.73
N SER A 167 -2.78 10.55 13.95
CA SER A 167 -2.81 11.99 14.22
C SER A 167 -1.69 12.77 13.53
N ASN A 168 -0.53 12.15 13.26
CA ASN A 168 0.57 12.81 12.55
C ASN A 168 0.19 13.32 11.15
N PHE A 169 -0.81 12.69 10.51
CA PHE A 169 -1.31 13.16 9.22
C PHE A 169 -2.46 14.16 9.33
N ARG A 170 -3.15 14.21 10.46
CA ARG A 170 -4.37 15.00 10.65
C ARG A 170 -4.10 16.36 11.26
N THR A 171 -3.14 16.42 12.19
CA THR A 171 -2.82 17.64 12.95
C THR A 171 -2.49 18.83 12.04
N GLY A 172 -3.21 19.92 12.19
CA GLY A 172 -3.05 21.15 11.41
C GLY A 172 -3.89 21.22 10.13
N PHE A 173 -4.72 20.18 9.85
CA PHE A 173 -5.61 20.15 8.69
C PHE A 173 -7.11 20.12 9.09
N GLU A 174 -7.43 20.37 10.33
CA GLU A 174 -8.81 20.50 10.81
C GLU A 174 -9.47 21.82 10.34
N PRO A 175 -10.81 21.86 10.15
CA PRO A 175 -11.76 20.80 10.41
C PRO A 175 -11.81 19.75 9.29
N LEU A 176 -11.91 18.46 9.68
CA LEU A 176 -12.06 17.35 8.75
C LEU A 176 -13.54 17.09 8.43
N LEU A 177 -13.81 16.14 7.53
CA LEU A 177 -15.17 15.76 7.13
C LEU A 177 -15.97 15.30 8.35
N PRO A 178 -17.14 15.91 8.67
CA PRO A 178 -17.95 15.52 9.81
C PRO A 178 -18.59 14.13 9.63
N GLY A 179 -18.92 13.50 10.77
CA GLY A 179 -19.61 12.22 10.80
C GLY A 179 -18.66 11.00 10.62
N CYS A 180 -17.35 11.18 10.68
CA CYS A 180 -16.37 10.11 10.62
C CYS A 180 -15.96 9.67 12.04
N THR A 181 -16.21 8.40 12.40
CA THR A 181 -16.00 7.88 13.76
C THR A 181 -15.04 6.70 13.76
N PRO A 182 -13.92 6.75 14.50
CA PRO A 182 -13.03 5.61 14.64
C PRO A 182 -13.57 4.59 15.63
N VAL A 183 -13.31 3.30 15.35
CA VAL A 183 -13.46 2.18 16.31
C VAL A 183 -12.16 1.42 16.42
N PRO A 184 -11.85 0.77 17.56
CA PRO A 184 -10.67 -0.07 17.64
C PRO A 184 -10.72 -1.22 16.62
N PHE A 185 -9.58 -1.56 16.03
CA PHE A 185 -9.47 -2.74 15.18
C PHE A 185 -9.62 -4.00 16.05
N ASN A 186 -10.31 -5.04 15.55
CA ASN A 186 -10.64 -6.27 16.28
C ASN A 186 -11.66 -6.10 17.44
N ASP A 187 -12.42 -5.00 17.49
CA ASP A 187 -13.44 -4.76 18.52
C ASP A 187 -14.84 -4.71 17.89
N LEU A 188 -15.51 -5.88 17.84
CA LEU A 188 -16.88 -5.99 17.33
C LEU A 188 -17.91 -5.32 18.26
N VAL A 189 -17.64 -5.19 19.55
CA VAL A 189 -18.54 -4.55 20.50
C VAL A 189 -18.56 -3.04 20.26
N ALA A 190 -17.39 -2.43 20.10
CA ALA A 190 -17.29 -1.02 19.75
C ALA A 190 -17.91 -0.74 18.37
N LEU A 191 -17.69 -1.63 17.38
CA LEU A 191 -18.31 -1.50 16.07
C LEU A 191 -19.84 -1.57 16.17
N GLU A 192 -20.40 -2.56 16.86
CA GLU A 192 -21.84 -2.69 17.03
C GLU A 192 -22.45 -1.46 17.68
N LYS A 193 -21.82 -0.94 18.75
CA LYS A 193 -22.26 0.30 19.42
C LYS A 193 -22.28 1.49 18.47
N ALA A 194 -21.27 1.63 17.59
CA ALA A 194 -21.23 2.71 16.60
C ALA A 194 -22.33 2.58 15.55
N LEU A 195 -22.67 1.35 15.13
CA LEU A 195 -23.69 1.08 14.12
C LEU A 195 -25.14 1.14 14.65
N ALA A 196 -25.33 1.05 15.96
CA ALA A 196 -26.66 0.93 16.61
C ALA A 196 -27.59 2.11 16.32
N SER A 197 -27.05 3.31 16.07
CA SER A 197 -27.82 4.50 15.70
C SER A 197 -28.55 4.36 14.36
N ARG A 198 -28.10 3.45 13.48
CA ARG A 198 -28.54 3.30 12.08
C ARG A 198 -28.32 4.56 11.20
N GLU A 199 -27.49 5.50 11.67
CA GLU A 199 -27.09 6.71 10.92
C GLU A 199 -25.75 6.52 10.17
N VAL A 200 -25.17 5.31 10.21
CA VAL A 200 -23.90 5.00 9.56
C VAL A 200 -24.14 4.49 8.15
N ALA A 201 -23.59 5.20 7.16
CA ALA A 201 -23.64 4.84 5.74
C ALA A 201 -22.72 3.67 5.41
N ALA A 202 -21.48 3.73 5.91
CA ALA A 202 -20.48 2.69 5.65
C ALA A 202 -19.54 2.45 6.82
N PHE A 203 -19.08 1.21 6.93
CA PHE A 203 -17.87 0.82 7.65
C PHE A 203 -16.74 0.60 6.63
N VAL A 204 -15.66 1.38 6.73
CA VAL A 204 -14.51 1.32 5.83
C VAL A 204 -13.34 0.69 6.58
N VAL A 205 -12.78 -0.39 6.04
CA VAL A 205 -11.75 -1.16 6.72
C VAL A 205 -10.70 -1.71 5.75
N GLU A 206 -9.41 -1.61 6.13
CA GLU A 206 -8.34 -2.39 5.52
C GLU A 206 -8.43 -3.82 6.09
N PRO A 207 -8.53 -4.89 5.26
CA PRO A 207 -8.57 -6.27 5.77
C PRO A 207 -7.35 -6.64 6.61
N ILE A 208 -6.18 -6.13 6.23
CA ILE A 208 -4.95 -6.10 7.02
C ILE A 208 -4.47 -4.66 6.99
N GLN A 209 -4.30 -4.04 8.15
CA GLN A 209 -3.90 -2.64 8.19
C GLN A 209 -2.51 -2.45 7.60
N GLY A 210 -2.40 -1.56 6.62
CA GLY A 210 -1.14 -1.24 5.94
C GLY A 210 -0.07 -0.69 6.88
N LYS A 211 -0.47 0.08 7.88
CA LYS A 211 0.40 0.50 8.99
C LYS A 211 0.44 -0.58 10.06
N GLY A 212 1.64 -1.01 10.42
CA GLY A 212 1.86 -2.04 11.44
C GLY A 212 1.65 -3.48 10.96
N VAL A 213 1.07 -3.72 9.78
CA VAL A 213 0.64 -5.05 9.32
C VAL A 213 -0.22 -5.72 10.41
N ASN A 214 -1.18 -4.96 10.96
CA ASN A 214 -2.07 -5.48 11.98
C ASN A 214 -3.07 -6.45 11.35
N MET A 215 -3.07 -7.67 11.89
CA MET A 215 -3.93 -8.76 11.42
C MET A 215 -5.30 -8.69 12.10
N PRO A 216 -6.40 -8.93 11.37
CA PRO A 216 -7.68 -9.18 12.03
C PRO A 216 -7.65 -10.54 12.73
N THR A 217 -8.44 -10.68 13.80
CA THR A 217 -8.80 -12.03 14.29
C THR A 217 -9.70 -12.71 13.26
N ASP A 218 -9.80 -14.03 13.30
CA ASP A 218 -10.57 -14.77 12.30
C ASP A 218 -12.07 -14.40 12.34
N GLU A 219 -12.58 -13.95 13.48
CA GLU A 219 -13.98 -13.57 13.68
C GLU A 219 -14.28 -12.11 13.28
N PHE A 220 -13.26 -11.25 13.21
CA PHE A 220 -13.49 -9.80 13.11
C PHE A 220 -14.16 -9.39 11.80
N LEU A 221 -13.60 -9.76 10.65
CA LEU A 221 -14.16 -9.34 9.36
C LEU A 221 -15.52 -9.98 9.07
N PRO A 222 -15.73 -11.31 9.32
CA PRO A 222 -17.07 -11.91 9.21
C PRO A 222 -18.09 -11.30 10.17
N GLY A 223 -17.71 -11.05 11.42
CA GLY A 223 -18.55 -10.39 12.41
C GLY A 223 -18.92 -8.96 12.02
N ALA A 224 -17.96 -8.20 11.52
CA ALA A 224 -18.18 -6.84 11.02
C ALA A 224 -19.14 -6.82 9.82
N ALA A 225 -18.98 -7.74 8.88
CA ALA A 225 -19.90 -7.88 7.74
C ALA A 225 -21.33 -8.22 8.20
N ALA A 226 -21.47 -9.13 9.17
CA ALA A 226 -22.76 -9.48 9.76
C ALA A 226 -23.43 -8.28 10.48
N LEU A 227 -22.64 -7.51 11.24
CA LEU A 227 -23.10 -6.27 11.88
C LEU A 227 -23.52 -5.23 10.86
N CYS A 228 -22.75 -5.00 9.81
CA CYS A 228 -23.08 -4.09 8.74
C CYS A 228 -24.43 -4.47 8.10
N LYS A 229 -24.63 -5.75 7.79
CA LYS A 229 -25.91 -6.28 7.27
C LYS A 229 -27.07 -6.05 8.25
N LYS A 230 -26.86 -6.34 9.55
CA LYS A 230 -27.87 -6.16 10.62
C LYS A 230 -28.37 -4.72 10.74
N TYR A 231 -27.45 -3.76 10.61
CA TYR A 231 -27.75 -2.33 10.78
C TYR A 231 -28.02 -1.59 9.45
N GLY A 232 -27.88 -2.27 8.30
CA GLY A 232 -28.06 -1.69 6.97
C GLY A 232 -26.95 -0.67 6.64
N THR A 233 -25.76 -0.90 7.14
CA THR A 233 -24.54 -0.15 6.84
C THR A 233 -23.76 -0.88 5.72
N LEU A 234 -23.17 -0.16 4.79
CA LEU A 234 -22.38 -0.78 3.72
C LEU A 234 -21.01 -1.19 4.24
N PHE A 235 -20.58 -2.41 3.91
CA PHE A 235 -19.23 -2.89 4.19
C PHE A 235 -18.30 -2.53 3.04
N VAL A 236 -17.29 -1.69 3.28
CA VAL A 236 -16.32 -1.23 2.29
C VAL A 236 -14.95 -1.78 2.64
N ALA A 237 -14.42 -2.66 1.78
CA ALA A 237 -13.07 -3.17 1.92
C ALA A 237 -12.08 -2.26 1.18
N ASP A 238 -11.18 -1.64 1.92
CA ASP A 238 -10.04 -0.94 1.36
C ASP A 238 -8.91 -1.93 1.06
N GLU A 239 -8.93 -2.45 -0.16
CA GLU A 239 -7.95 -3.41 -0.70
C GLU A 239 -6.83 -2.72 -1.50
N ILE A 240 -6.66 -1.41 -1.32
CA ILE A 240 -5.67 -0.61 -2.05
C ILE A 240 -4.25 -1.13 -1.86
N GLN A 241 -3.92 -1.63 -0.66
CA GLN A 241 -2.61 -2.23 -0.40
C GLN A 241 -2.63 -3.76 -0.34
N THR A 242 -3.73 -4.35 0.07
CA THR A 242 -3.88 -5.78 0.35
C THR A 242 -4.34 -6.59 -0.85
N GLY A 243 -5.02 -5.95 -1.80
CA GLY A 243 -5.57 -6.58 -2.99
C GLY A 243 -4.54 -6.90 -4.08
N MET A 244 -5.04 -7.31 -5.22
CA MET A 244 -4.25 -7.63 -6.42
C MET A 244 -3.16 -8.67 -6.15
N GLY A 245 -3.50 -9.76 -5.45
CA GLY A 245 -2.60 -10.89 -5.22
C GLY A 245 -1.61 -10.74 -4.07
N ARG A 246 -1.50 -9.56 -3.46
CA ARG A 246 -0.51 -9.25 -2.41
C ARG A 246 -0.49 -10.27 -1.27
N THR A 247 -1.66 -10.72 -0.83
CA THR A 247 -1.82 -11.64 0.30
C THR A 247 -1.91 -13.11 -0.12
N GLY A 248 -1.70 -13.43 -1.41
CA GLY A 248 -1.85 -14.79 -1.94
C GLY A 248 -3.30 -15.16 -2.31
N ARG A 249 -4.19 -14.18 -2.33
CA ARG A 249 -5.54 -14.19 -2.90
C ARG A 249 -5.72 -12.92 -3.71
N PHE A 250 -6.69 -12.87 -4.66
CA PHE A 250 -6.94 -11.64 -5.41
C PHE A 250 -7.31 -10.48 -4.48
N LEU A 251 -8.22 -10.73 -3.53
CA LEU A 251 -8.55 -9.84 -2.42
C LEU A 251 -8.18 -10.47 -1.08
N ALA A 252 -7.72 -9.67 -0.12
CA ALA A 252 -7.40 -10.17 1.21
C ALA A 252 -8.64 -10.64 1.98
N VAL A 253 -9.81 -10.00 1.78
CA VAL A 253 -11.08 -10.42 2.43
C VAL A 253 -11.47 -11.87 2.12
N GLU A 254 -10.98 -12.45 1.01
CA GLU A 254 -11.22 -13.85 0.64
C GLU A 254 -10.67 -14.85 1.68
N HIS A 255 -9.64 -14.45 2.45
CA HIS A 255 -9.11 -15.28 3.53
C HIS A 255 -10.13 -15.53 4.65
N TRP A 256 -11.15 -14.68 4.76
CA TRP A 256 -12.21 -14.74 5.78
C TRP A 256 -13.60 -14.96 5.16
N ASN A 257 -13.67 -15.28 3.87
CA ASN A 257 -14.93 -15.52 3.13
C ASN A 257 -15.92 -14.35 3.27
N VAL A 258 -15.44 -13.11 3.21
CA VAL A 258 -16.27 -11.91 3.28
C VAL A 258 -16.48 -11.34 1.88
N GLU A 259 -17.72 -11.00 1.55
CA GLU A 259 -18.14 -10.34 0.31
C GLU A 259 -18.53 -8.88 0.61
N PRO A 260 -17.64 -7.90 0.41
CA PRO A 260 -17.95 -6.48 0.60
C PRO A 260 -19.04 -5.95 -0.33
N ASP A 261 -19.69 -4.87 0.08
CA ASP A 261 -20.57 -4.10 -0.81
C ASP A 261 -19.80 -3.20 -1.77
N MET A 262 -18.61 -2.75 -1.36
CA MET A 262 -17.64 -2.04 -2.19
C MET A 262 -16.22 -2.52 -1.91
N VAL A 263 -15.41 -2.62 -2.96
CA VAL A 263 -13.97 -2.93 -2.91
C VAL A 263 -13.20 -1.79 -3.55
N LEU A 264 -12.17 -1.29 -2.87
CA LEU A 264 -11.30 -0.24 -3.38
C LEU A 264 -9.96 -0.84 -3.81
N LEU A 265 -9.57 -0.58 -5.06
CA LEU A 265 -8.29 -1.01 -5.64
C LEU A 265 -7.51 0.20 -6.15
N SER A 266 -6.18 0.16 -6.05
CA SER A 266 -5.26 1.13 -6.64
C SER A 266 -3.86 0.50 -6.65
N LYS A 267 -2.82 1.26 -6.34
CA LYS A 267 -1.42 0.78 -6.23
C LYS A 267 -1.03 -0.26 -7.29
N SER A 268 -1.12 -1.54 -6.94
CA SER A 268 -0.77 -2.67 -7.82
C SER A 268 -1.56 -2.70 -9.13
N LEU A 269 -2.72 -2.06 -9.19
CA LEU A 269 -3.63 -2.11 -10.34
C LEU A 269 -2.97 -1.67 -11.65
N SER A 270 -2.00 -0.73 -11.60
CA SER A 270 -1.28 -0.26 -12.80
C SER A 270 0.13 -0.84 -12.95
N GLY A 271 0.52 -1.81 -12.14
CA GLY A 271 1.89 -2.30 -12.14
C GLY A 271 2.95 -1.23 -11.84
N GLY A 272 2.52 -0.06 -11.36
CA GLY A 272 3.39 1.03 -10.91
C GLY A 272 3.76 2.08 -11.97
N HIS A 273 3.16 2.05 -13.15
CA HIS A 273 3.53 2.96 -14.25
C HIS A 273 2.59 4.14 -14.40
N VAL A 274 1.28 3.93 -14.26
CA VAL A 274 0.28 4.98 -14.48
C VAL A 274 -0.66 5.04 -13.28
N PRO A 275 -0.93 6.23 -12.71
CA PRO A 275 -1.91 6.36 -11.63
C PRO A 275 -3.29 5.86 -12.06
N VAL A 276 -3.88 4.97 -11.25
CA VAL A 276 -5.23 4.46 -11.42
C VAL A 276 -5.78 3.96 -10.10
N GLY A 277 -7.09 4.10 -9.93
CA GLY A 277 -7.87 3.48 -8.89
C GLY A 277 -9.20 2.95 -9.43
N ALA A 278 -9.79 1.99 -8.74
CA ALA A 278 -11.10 1.45 -9.05
C ALA A 278 -11.93 1.23 -7.77
N VAL A 279 -13.20 1.57 -7.84
CA VAL A 279 -14.23 1.18 -6.88
C VAL A 279 -15.10 0.14 -7.56
N LEU A 280 -15.04 -1.10 -7.09
CA LEU A 280 -15.94 -2.16 -7.53
C LEU A 280 -17.12 -2.21 -6.57
N THR A 281 -18.35 -2.25 -7.07
CA THR A 281 -19.55 -2.09 -6.23
C THR A 281 -20.75 -2.85 -6.76
N ARG A 282 -21.75 -3.06 -5.90
CA ARG A 282 -23.03 -3.65 -6.30
C ARG A 282 -23.81 -2.67 -7.18
N LYS A 283 -24.53 -3.20 -8.17
CA LYS A 283 -25.40 -2.41 -9.04
C LYS A 283 -26.40 -1.56 -8.25
N ALA A 284 -26.97 -2.11 -7.18
CA ALA A 284 -27.94 -1.42 -6.35
C ALA A 284 -27.39 -0.13 -5.70
N ILE A 285 -26.09 -0.08 -5.37
CA ILE A 285 -25.43 1.11 -4.84
C ILE A 285 -25.16 2.09 -5.98
N PHE A 286 -24.60 1.61 -7.10
CA PHE A 286 -24.24 2.42 -8.25
C PHE A 286 -25.46 3.15 -8.84
N ASP A 287 -26.58 2.44 -9.00
CA ASP A 287 -27.81 2.99 -9.57
C ASP A 287 -28.46 4.06 -8.67
N LYS A 288 -28.18 4.09 -7.36
CA LYS A 288 -28.65 5.18 -6.49
C LYS A 288 -27.93 6.50 -6.76
N ILE A 289 -26.71 6.45 -7.25
CA ILE A 289 -25.87 7.62 -7.54
C ILE A 289 -26.14 8.13 -8.95
N PHE A 290 -26.11 7.20 -9.93
CA PHE A 290 -26.26 7.48 -11.35
C PHE A 290 -27.66 7.03 -11.82
N ASN A 291 -28.72 7.54 -11.18
CA ASN A 291 -30.08 7.02 -11.27
C ASN A 291 -30.92 7.63 -12.41
N GLN A 292 -30.43 8.67 -13.04
CA GLN A 292 -31.13 9.36 -14.14
C GLN A 292 -30.12 10.15 -15.00
N MET A 293 -30.52 10.57 -16.20
CA MET A 293 -29.63 11.17 -17.19
C MET A 293 -28.90 12.43 -16.71
N ASP A 294 -29.58 13.30 -15.98
CA ASP A 294 -29.04 14.54 -15.42
C ASP A 294 -28.03 14.26 -14.26
N ARG A 295 -28.00 13.03 -13.75
CA ARG A 295 -27.05 12.58 -12.75
C ARG A 295 -25.92 11.71 -13.30
N ALA A 296 -25.82 11.58 -14.63
CA ALA A 296 -24.80 10.72 -15.25
C ALA A 296 -23.34 11.12 -14.96
N VAL A 297 -23.11 12.39 -14.56
CA VAL A 297 -21.76 12.92 -14.28
C VAL A 297 -21.64 13.60 -12.90
N VAL A 298 -22.41 13.17 -11.90
CA VAL A 298 -22.38 13.74 -10.54
C VAL A 298 -21.12 13.42 -9.75
N HIS A 299 -20.32 12.47 -10.21
CA HIS A 299 -19.00 12.15 -9.67
C HIS A 299 -18.11 11.62 -10.77
N GLY A 300 -16.84 12.06 -10.79
CA GLY A 300 -15.86 11.67 -11.77
C GLY A 300 -14.55 12.44 -11.59
N SER A 301 -13.59 12.10 -12.41
CA SER A 301 -12.32 12.82 -12.56
C SER A 301 -11.92 12.81 -14.03
N THR A 302 -11.37 13.90 -14.54
CA THR A 302 -11.04 14.07 -15.97
C THR A 302 -10.16 12.94 -16.51
N PHE A 303 -9.16 12.50 -15.75
CA PHE A 303 -8.19 11.49 -16.20
C PHE A 303 -8.55 10.05 -15.80
N SER A 304 -9.66 9.81 -15.13
CA SER A 304 -9.96 8.52 -14.49
C SER A 304 -10.10 7.32 -15.43
N LYS A 305 -10.31 7.55 -16.72
CA LYS A 305 -10.46 6.50 -17.75
C LYS A 305 -9.49 6.72 -18.90
N ASN A 306 -8.33 7.34 -18.65
CA ASN A 306 -7.33 7.51 -19.69
C ASN A 306 -6.80 6.18 -20.20
N ASP A 307 -6.53 6.09 -21.51
CA ASP A 307 -6.19 4.84 -22.17
C ASP A 307 -4.90 4.21 -21.64
N LEU A 308 -3.90 5.01 -21.25
CA LEU A 308 -2.66 4.49 -20.66
C LEU A 308 -2.92 3.80 -19.31
N ALA A 309 -3.77 4.39 -18.46
CA ALA A 309 -4.12 3.78 -17.17
C ALA A 309 -4.94 2.49 -17.33
N MET A 310 -5.87 2.49 -18.28
CA MET A 310 -6.69 1.31 -18.57
C MET A 310 -5.83 0.18 -19.15
N ALA A 311 -4.96 0.48 -20.12
CA ALA A 311 -4.01 -0.48 -20.69
C ALA A 311 -3.02 -1.01 -19.62
N ALA A 312 -2.53 -0.14 -18.73
CA ALA A 312 -1.68 -0.57 -17.62
C ALA A 312 -2.40 -1.55 -16.68
N GLY A 313 -3.68 -1.29 -16.38
CA GLY A 313 -4.49 -2.22 -15.59
C GLY A 313 -4.69 -3.57 -16.28
N ILE A 314 -5.01 -3.58 -17.57
CA ILE A 314 -5.16 -4.78 -18.39
C ILE A 314 -3.85 -5.57 -18.42
N ALA A 315 -2.73 -4.92 -18.76
CA ALA A 315 -1.41 -5.55 -18.80
C ALA A 315 -0.97 -6.12 -17.44
N THR A 316 -1.33 -5.44 -16.36
CA THR A 316 -1.07 -5.96 -14.99
C THR A 316 -1.79 -7.29 -14.75
N LEU A 317 -3.08 -7.37 -15.12
CA LEU A 317 -3.84 -8.62 -15.00
C LEU A 317 -3.27 -9.72 -15.91
N ASP A 318 -2.85 -9.39 -17.15
CA ASP A 318 -2.21 -10.35 -18.05
C ASP A 318 -0.94 -10.97 -17.43
N VAL A 319 -0.08 -10.14 -16.86
CA VAL A 319 1.15 -10.62 -16.18
C VAL A 319 0.80 -11.44 -14.95
N MET A 320 -0.14 -11.00 -14.14
CA MET A 320 -0.55 -11.72 -12.92
C MET A 320 -1.09 -13.12 -13.24
N GLU A 321 -1.88 -13.24 -14.31
CA GLU A 321 -2.47 -14.51 -14.76
C GLU A 321 -1.40 -15.41 -15.41
N SER A 322 -0.64 -14.89 -16.39
CA SER A 322 0.34 -15.68 -17.16
C SER A 322 1.50 -16.19 -16.30
N GLU A 323 1.95 -15.39 -15.33
CA GLU A 323 3.05 -15.75 -14.42
C GLU A 323 2.57 -16.35 -13.09
N LYS A 324 1.25 -16.52 -12.91
CA LYS A 324 0.64 -17.09 -11.69
C LYS A 324 1.10 -16.41 -10.40
N LEU A 325 1.13 -15.07 -10.43
CA LEU A 325 1.73 -14.29 -9.35
C LEU A 325 0.97 -14.37 -8.02
N ILE A 326 -0.34 -14.65 -8.04
CA ILE A 326 -1.15 -14.84 -6.83
C ILE A 326 -0.69 -16.09 -6.09
N GLU A 327 -0.55 -17.21 -6.80
CA GLU A 327 -0.06 -18.48 -6.26
C GLU A 327 1.40 -18.37 -5.81
N ALA A 328 2.23 -17.68 -6.59
CA ALA A 328 3.62 -17.39 -6.22
C ALA A 328 3.70 -16.60 -4.92
N ALA A 329 2.86 -15.56 -4.75
CA ALA A 329 2.80 -14.76 -3.53
C ALA A 329 2.33 -15.58 -2.32
N ALA A 330 1.36 -16.48 -2.49
CA ALA A 330 0.92 -17.38 -1.44
C ALA A 330 2.04 -18.30 -0.98
N LYS A 331 2.71 -18.98 -1.93
CA LYS A 331 3.79 -19.93 -1.66
C LYS A 331 5.01 -19.23 -1.05
N ARG A 332 5.59 -18.26 -1.76
CA ARG A 332 6.80 -17.53 -1.32
C ARG A 332 6.58 -16.79 -0.01
N GLY A 333 5.40 -16.17 0.15
CA GLY A 333 5.05 -15.48 1.39
C GLY A 333 4.97 -16.42 2.59
N ALA A 334 4.41 -17.62 2.43
CA ALA A 334 4.37 -18.62 3.49
C ALA A 334 5.78 -19.14 3.86
N GLU A 335 6.61 -19.44 2.86
CA GLU A 335 7.99 -19.88 3.02
C GLU A 335 8.83 -18.83 3.76
N LEU A 336 8.82 -17.58 3.27
CA LEU A 336 9.58 -16.48 3.86
C LEU A 336 9.11 -16.15 5.29
N ARG A 337 7.79 -16.09 5.51
CA ARG A 337 7.24 -15.87 6.85
C ARG A 337 7.65 -16.98 7.82
N LEU A 338 7.63 -18.24 7.39
CA LEU A 338 8.08 -19.37 8.22
C LEU A 338 9.58 -19.27 8.56
N ALA A 339 10.42 -18.94 7.59
CA ALA A 339 11.87 -18.76 7.79
C ALA A 339 12.15 -17.67 8.83
N LEU A 340 11.52 -16.49 8.67
CA LEU A 340 11.66 -15.38 9.62
C LEU A 340 11.08 -15.71 11.01
N THR A 341 9.97 -16.47 11.07
CA THR A 341 9.35 -16.88 12.35
C THR A 341 10.27 -17.81 13.15
N ARG A 342 11.07 -18.65 12.48
CA ARG A 342 12.04 -19.54 13.14
C ARG A 342 13.14 -18.78 13.89
N MET A 343 13.38 -17.51 13.58
CA MET A 343 14.33 -16.65 14.27
C MET A 343 13.81 -16.16 15.62
N VAL A 344 12.49 -16.09 15.81
CA VAL A 344 11.86 -15.49 17.02
C VAL A 344 12.40 -16.08 18.33
N PRO A 345 12.53 -17.41 18.49
CA PRO A 345 13.04 -17.98 19.73
C PRO A 345 14.52 -17.63 20.01
N GLY A 346 15.29 -17.32 18.96
CA GLY A 346 16.72 -17.04 19.06
C GLY A 346 17.07 -15.59 19.43
N TYR A 347 16.12 -14.67 19.29
CA TYR A 347 16.39 -13.24 19.42
C TYR A 347 15.40 -12.53 20.35
N GLU A 348 15.87 -12.06 21.50
CA GLU A 348 15.03 -11.40 22.52
C GLU A 348 14.30 -10.14 22.03
N LEU A 349 14.88 -9.43 21.09
CA LEU A 349 14.32 -8.19 20.52
C LEU A 349 13.24 -8.48 19.49
N LEU A 350 13.26 -9.64 18.83
CA LEU A 350 12.27 -10.06 17.85
C LEU A 350 11.07 -10.69 18.56
N LYS A 351 9.85 -10.17 18.33
CA LYS A 351 8.64 -10.60 19.05
C LYS A 351 7.72 -11.46 18.20
N GLU A 352 7.46 -11.03 16.99
CA GLU A 352 6.48 -11.67 16.13
C GLU A 352 6.81 -11.45 14.66
N VAL A 353 6.46 -12.43 13.83
CA VAL A 353 6.40 -12.31 12.38
C VAL A 353 4.98 -12.66 11.95
N ARG A 354 4.27 -11.69 11.39
CA ARG A 354 2.86 -11.83 10.99
C ARG A 354 2.62 -11.39 9.56
N GLY A 355 1.45 -11.71 9.02
CA GLY A 355 1.03 -11.31 7.66
C GLY A 355 0.42 -12.45 6.86
N LYS A 356 0.06 -12.16 5.62
CA LYS A 356 -0.41 -13.13 4.62
C LYS A 356 0.25 -12.84 3.27
N GLY A 357 0.58 -13.90 2.54
CA GLY A 357 1.31 -13.80 1.28
C GLY A 357 2.59 -12.97 1.44
N LEU A 358 2.81 -12.03 0.53
CA LEU A 358 3.97 -11.12 0.53
C LEU A 358 3.68 -9.75 1.18
N MET A 359 2.77 -9.71 2.14
CA MET A 359 2.62 -8.61 3.09
C MET A 359 3.01 -9.11 4.47
N ILE A 360 4.24 -8.81 4.90
CA ILE A 360 4.85 -9.37 6.11
C ILE A 360 5.27 -8.24 7.05
N GLY A 361 4.89 -8.35 8.31
CA GLY A 361 5.32 -7.49 9.41
C GLY A 361 6.26 -8.25 10.35
N ILE A 362 7.37 -7.64 10.69
CA ILE A 362 8.38 -8.17 11.62
C ILE A 362 8.40 -7.23 12.81
N GLU A 363 7.86 -7.67 13.95
CA GLU A 363 7.69 -6.84 15.14
C GLU A 363 8.85 -7.04 16.12
N PHE A 364 9.37 -5.92 16.58
CA PHE A 364 10.38 -5.83 17.62
C PHE A 364 9.79 -5.29 18.92
N GLY A 365 10.43 -5.57 20.04
CA GLY A 365 9.95 -5.09 21.34
C GLY A 365 10.97 -5.25 22.45
N PRO A 366 10.62 -4.79 23.68
CA PRO A 366 11.54 -4.76 24.80
C PRO A 366 12.06 -6.16 25.16
N PRO A 367 13.40 -6.35 25.30
CA PRO A 367 14.00 -7.63 25.62
C PRO A 367 13.84 -7.97 27.12
N LYS A 368 14.08 -9.24 27.47
CA LYS A 368 14.03 -9.71 28.87
C LYS A 368 15.31 -9.39 29.61
N SER A 369 16.47 -9.51 28.98
CA SER A 369 17.77 -9.25 29.61
C SER A 369 17.96 -7.78 29.97
N LEU A 370 18.46 -7.50 31.16
CA LEU A 370 18.67 -6.13 31.67
C LEU A 370 19.59 -5.30 30.76
N ARG A 371 20.61 -5.92 30.21
CA ARG A 371 21.59 -5.26 29.34
C ARG A 371 20.93 -4.71 28.07
N LEU A 372 20.18 -5.53 27.37
CA LEU A 372 19.48 -5.13 26.14
C LEU A 372 18.32 -4.19 26.45
N ARG A 373 17.62 -4.38 27.58
CA ARG A 373 16.52 -3.51 28.02
C ARG A 373 16.99 -2.08 28.29
N ALA A 374 18.15 -1.89 28.91
CA ALA A 374 18.73 -0.56 29.12
C ALA A 374 18.94 0.17 27.77
N SER A 375 19.49 -0.53 26.78
CA SER A 375 19.71 0.01 25.45
C SER A 375 18.41 0.32 24.72
N TRP A 376 17.43 -0.57 24.81
CA TRP A 376 16.08 -0.36 24.27
C TRP A 376 15.45 0.90 24.86
N ASN A 377 15.46 1.05 26.19
CA ASN A 377 14.86 2.20 26.85
C ASN A 377 15.52 3.54 26.48
N VAL A 378 16.85 3.56 26.26
CA VAL A 378 17.55 4.76 25.80
C VAL A 378 17.07 5.18 24.39
N LEU A 379 16.91 4.23 23.49
CA LEU A 379 16.44 4.51 22.13
C LEU A 379 14.98 4.98 22.12
N GLU A 380 14.12 4.33 22.90
CA GLU A 380 12.69 4.71 23.01
C GLU A 380 12.49 6.07 23.66
N ALA A 381 13.32 6.42 24.65
CA ALA A 381 13.30 7.74 25.28
C ALA A 381 13.77 8.85 24.32
N ALA A 382 14.71 8.53 23.43
CA ALA A 382 15.17 9.48 22.42
C ALA A 382 14.11 9.70 21.32
N ASN A 383 13.54 8.62 20.78
CA ASN A 383 12.44 8.68 19.82
C ASN A 383 11.76 7.30 19.73
N LYS A 384 10.44 7.27 19.92
CA LYS A 384 9.66 6.04 19.80
C LYS A 384 9.81 5.42 18.40
N GLY A 385 10.16 4.13 18.36
CA GLY A 385 10.40 3.40 17.11
C GLY A 385 11.79 3.59 16.49
N LEU A 386 12.68 4.35 17.14
CA LEU A 386 14.06 4.54 16.66
C LEU A 386 14.82 3.22 16.57
N PHE A 387 14.47 2.25 17.42
CA PHE A 387 15.09 0.91 17.37
C PHE A 387 15.03 0.29 15.96
N CYS A 388 13.91 0.43 15.24
CA CYS A 388 13.77 -0.13 13.90
C CYS A 388 14.80 0.44 12.90
N GLN A 389 15.35 1.62 13.14
CA GLN A 389 16.42 2.16 12.32
C GLN A 389 17.75 1.37 12.49
N LEU A 390 17.97 0.75 13.65
CA LEU A 390 19.11 -0.16 13.85
C LEU A 390 19.02 -1.41 12.97
N ILE A 391 17.86 -1.71 12.45
CA ILE A 391 17.64 -2.85 11.54
C ILE A 391 17.58 -2.36 10.09
N THR A 392 16.76 -1.34 9.78
CA THR A 392 16.54 -0.90 8.39
C THR A 392 17.79 -0.27 7.77
N VAL A 393 18.59 0.48 8.54
CA VAL A 393 19.79 1.13 8.02
C VAL A 393 20.88 0.13 7.62
N PRO A 394 21.27 -0.86 8.46
CA PRO A 394 22.21 -1.92 8.02
C PRO A 394 21.64 -2.79 6.88
N LEU A 395 20.37 -3.16 6.90
CA LEU A 395 19.75 -3.86 5.77
C LEU A 395 19.98 -3.10 4.46
N PHE A 396 19.81 -1.79 4.48
CA PHE A 396 20.02 -0.97 3.29
C PHE A 396 21.49 -0.80 2.92
N LYS A 397 22.34 -0.41 3.87
CA LYS A 397 23.74 -0.07 3.60
C LYS A 397 24.61 -1.30 3.32
N ASP A 398 24.47 -2.32 4.16
CA ASP A 398 25.39 -3.47 4.16
C ASP A 398 24.84 -4.61 3.29
N HIS A 399 23.53 -4.88 3.39
CA HIS A 399 22.87 -5.98 2.69
C HIS A 399 22.15 -5.57 1.40
N LYS A 400 22.10 -4.26 1.04
CA LYS A 400 21.44 -3.76 -0.17
C LYS A 400 19.97 -4.14 -0.25
N ILE A 401 19.26 -4.09 0.87
CA ILE A 401 17.83 -4.36 0.97
C ILE A 401 17.09 -3.07 1.35
N LEU A 402 16.22 -2.59 0.48
CA LEU A 402 15.35 -1.44 0.73
C LEU A 402 14.06 -1.89 1.42
N THR A 403 13.86 -1.47 2.65
CA THR A 403 12.62 -1.69 3.41
C THR A 403 12.28 -0.49 4.29
N GLN A 404 11.24 -0.59 5.11
CA GLN A 404 10.77 0.52 5.92
C GLN A 404 10.17 0.10 7.26
N VAL A 405 10.13 1.04 8.19
CA VAL A 405 9.29 0.98 9.39
C VAL A 405 7.82 1.16 9.01
N ALA A 406 6.93 0.36 9.57
CA ALA A 406 5.54 0.27 9.14
C ALA A 406 4.62 1.46 9.52
N GLY A 407 5.13 2.47 10.20
CA GLY A 407 4.40 3.67 10.61
C GLY A 407 5.18 4.51 11.61
N HIS A 408 4.68 5.70 11.96
CA HIS A 408 5.28 6.56 12.96
C HIS A 408 5.29 5.88 14.34
N GLY A 409 6.44 5.92 15.02
CA GLY A 409 6.60 5.29 16.33
C GLY A 409 6.31 3.79 16.36
N SER A 410 6.33 3.13 15.20
CA SER A 410 6.09 1.70 15.08
C SER A 410 7.37 0.89 15.35
N HIS A 411 7.21 -0.25 15.99
CA HIS A 411 8.28 -1.23 16.19
C HIS A 411 8.22 -2.37 15.15
N THR A 412 7.48 -2.18 14.08
CA THR A 412 7.30 -3.18 13.02
C THR A 412 8.02 -2.74 11.75
N ILE A 413 8.83 -3.62 11.19
CA ILE A 413 9.36 -3.49 9.83
C ILE A 413 8.43 -4.22 8.89
N LYS A 414 8.08 -3.56 7.77
CA LYS A 414 7.14 -4.09 6.80
C LYS A 414 7.82 -4.46 5.50
N LEU A 415 7.57 -5.68 5.03
CA LEU A 415 8.00 -6.16 3.72
C LEU A 415 6.81 -6.18 2.77
N LEU A 416 7.00 -5.54 1.61
CA LEU A 416 6.05 -5.50 0.49
C LEU A 416 6.82 -5.70 -0.83
N PRO A 417 7.56 -6.82 -1.01
CA PRO A 417 8.29 -7.04 -2.24
C PRO A 417 7.37 -7.13 -3.45
N PRO A 418 7.87 -6.97 -4.68
CA PRO A 418 7.15 -7.42 -5.88
C PRO A 418 6.72 -8.89 -5.75
N LEU A 419 5.62 -9.28 -6.38
CA LEU A 419 5.14 -10.68 -6.32
C LEU A 419 6.05 -11.62 -7.12
N THR A 420 6.96 -11.05 -7.91
CA THR A 420 7.96 -11.72 -8.75
C THR A 420 9.22 -12.14 -8.00
N ILE A 421 9.30 -11.95 -6.66
CA ILE A 421 10.49 -12.38 -5.91
C ILE A 421 10.76 -13.88 -6.06
N THR A 422 12.04 -14.22 -6.08
CA THR A 422 12.53 -15.58 -6.28
C THR A 422 12.86 -16.26 -4.96
N GLU A 423 13.22 -17.53 -5.01
CA GLU A 423 13.73 -18.29 -3.86
C GLU A 423 15.09 -17.78 -3.39
N GLU A 424 15.94 -17.37 -4.36
CA GLU A 424 17.21 -16.73 -4.07
C GLU A 424 17.01 -15.42 -3.29
N ASP A 425 16.02 -14.61 -3.69
CA ASP A 425 15.69 -13.38 -2.98
C ASP A 425 15.20 -13.67 -1.56
N CYS A 426 14.38 -14.70 -1.35
CA CYS A 426 13.93 -15.11 -0.02
C CYS A 426 15.12 -15.54 0.86
N SER A 427 16.06 -16.29 0.31
CA SER A 427 17.29 -16.69 1.01
C SER A 427 18.17 -15.48 1.35
N TRP A 428 18.25 -14.49 0.44
CA TRP A 428 18.95 -13.23 0.70
C TRP A 428 18.30 -12.46 1.86
N ILE A 429 16.96 -12.35 1.86
CA ILE A 429 16.21 -11.68 2.94
C ILE A 429 16.46 -12.37 4.27
N GLU A 430 16.31 -13.70 4.32
CA GLU A 430 16.52 -14.50 5.54
C GLU A 430 17.90 -14.25 6.13
N LYS A 431 18.96 -14.44 5.33
CA LYS A 431 20.34 -14.23 5.77
C LYS A 431 20.59 -12.80 6.25
N ALA A 432 20.10 -11.80 5.52
CA ALA A 432 20.32 -10.40 5.88
C ALA A 432 19.62 -10.03 7.20
N PHE A 433 18.38 -10.52 7.42
CA PHE A 433 17.67 -10.29 8.67
C PHE A 433 18.36 -11.00 9.85
N ASP A 434 18.83 -12.23 9.67
CA ASP A 434 19.56 -12.96 10.71
C ASP A 434 20.84 -12.21 11.11
N ASP A 435 21.68 -11.82 10.14
CA ASP A 435 22.90 -11.07 10.38
C ASP A 435 22.66 -9.74 11.11
N VAL A 436 21.67 -8.97 10.68
CA VAL A 436 21.37 -7.65 11.26
C VAL A 436 20.76 -7.78 12.66
N ILE A 437 19.82 -8.72 12.86
CA ILE A 437 19.22 -8.94 14.18
C ILE A 437 20.28 -9.46 15.17
N ALA A 438 21.14 -10.40 14.77
CA ALA A 438 22.26 -10.85 15.57
C ALA A 438 23.20 -9.68 15.95
N GLY A 439 23.48 -8.80 14.99
CA GLY A 439 24.26 -7.57 15.21
C GLY A 439 23.62 -6.64 16.23
N SER A 440 22.31 -6.48 16.21
CA SER A 440 21.57 -5.63 17.14
C SER A 440 21.65 -6.09 18.61
N HIS A 441 21.97 -7.37 18.86
CA HIS A 441 22.19 -7.93 20.19
C HIS A 441 23.60 -7.68 20.75
N LYS A 442 24.56 -7.23 19.92
CA LYS A 442 25.94 -6.91 20.30
C LYS A 442 26.05 -5.46 20.80
N VAL A 443 25.46 -5.17 21.96
CA VAL A 443 25.49 -3.82 22.58
C VAL A 443 26.82 -3.62 23.33
N PRO A 444 27.43 -2.40 23.27
CA PRO A 444 26.93 -1.09 22.82
C PRO A 444 27.19 -0.76 21.33
N GLY A 445 27.82 -1.63 20.56
CA GLY A 445 28.30 -1.33 19.21
C GLY A 445 27.24 -0.79 18.24
N ALA A 446 26.04 -1.40 18.19
CA ALA A 446 24.98 -1.00 17.28
C ALA A 446 24.45 0.42 17.56
N ILE A 447 24.32 0.82 18.85
CA ILE A 447 23.90 2.18 19.23
C ILE A 447 24.95 3.21 18.86
N TRP A 448 26.25 2.89 19.09
CA TRP A 448 27.35 3.78 18.71
C TRP A 448 27.47 3.97 17.22
N SER A 449 27.21 2.94 16.43
CA SER A 449 27.20 3.05 14.96
C SER A 449 26.05 3.92 14.45
N LEU A 450 24.86 3.79 15.05
CA LEU A 450 23.71 4.64 14.71
C LEU A 450 23.95 6.09 15.14
N GLY A 451 24.47 6.33 16.34
CA GLY A 451 24.79 7.68 16.83
C GLY A 451 25.86 8.42 16.01
N LYS A 452 26.70 7.69 15.27
CA LYS A 452 27.64 8.30 14.29
C LYS A 452 26.98 8.58 12.94
N THR A 453 25.80 8.01 12.67
CA THR A 453 25.09 8.13 11.42
C THR A 453 23.96 9.19 11.48
N LEU A 454 23.42 9.42 12.66
CA LEU A 454 22.45 10.48 13.00
C LEU A 454 23.16 11.78 13.41
#